data_05e8688d49d413d45ae74b98e979af73
#
_entry.id   05e8688d49d413d45ae74b98e979af73
#
_cell.length_a   1.000
_cell.length_b   1.000
_cell.length_c   1.000
_cell.angle_alpha   90.00
_cell.angle_beta   90.00
_cell.angle_gamma   90.00
#
_symmetry.space_group_name_H-M   'P 1'
#
loop_
_entity.id
_entity.type
_entity.pdbx_description
1 polymer ?
#
loop_
_entity_poly.entity_id
_entity_poly.type
_entity_poly.pdbx_seq_one_letter_code
_entity_poly.pdbx_strand_id
1 'polypeptide(L)'
;MKTAGIIAEYNPFHRGHEYQIQYTKQKLGADYVIVAMSGDYVQRGTPALLSKHARAEMALRCGADLVLEMPVSVCTASAEAFAMGGISLLDGLGVVDRACKEEIYRTYDPVFTDRMCDGSSETGYPDPVIT
;
A
#
# COMPACT_ATOMS: atom_id res chain seq x y z
N MET A 1 3.99 -12.41 -15.35
CA MET A 1 3.72 -10.98 -15.02
C MET A 1 3.43 -10.87 -13.54
N LYS A 2 4.13 -9.98 -12.86
CA LYS A 2 3.98 -9.76 -11.42
C LYS A 2 3.26 -8.44 -11.16
N THR A 3 2.19 -8.47 -10.37
CA THR A 3 1.46 -7.29 -9.96
C THR A 3 1.51 -7.18 -8.45
N ALA A 4 2.03 -6.08 -7.95
CA ALA A 4 2.10 -5.81 -6.51
C ALA A 4 1.01 -4.82 -6.10
N GLY A 5 0.44 -5.05 -4.93
CA GLY A 5 -0.54 -4.13 -4.34
C GLY A 5 0.05 -3.45 -3.11
N ILE A 6 -0.22 -2.18 -2.96
CA ILE A 6 0.19 -1.39 -1.80
C ILE A 6 -1.06 -0.83 -1.16
N ILE A 7 -1.16 -0.96 0.17
CA ILE A 7 -2.25 -0.37 0.95
C ILE A 7 -1.68 0.83 1.69
N ALA A 8 -2.17 2.03 1.41
CA ALA A 8 -1.55 3.25 1.89
C ALA A 8 -2.56 4.36 2.18
N GLU A 9 -2.19 5.26 3.06
CA GLU A 9 -2.91 6.51 3.28
C GLU A 9 -2.33 7.64 2.44
N TYR A 10 -1.00 7.69 2.33
CA TYR A 10 -0.27 8.79 1.69
C TYR A 10 -0.69 10.16 2.26
N ASN A 11 -0.58 10.29 3.54
CA ASN A 11 -1.08 11.47 4.25
C ASN A 11 0.03 12.25 4.96
N PRO A 12 0.88 13.00 4.25
CA PRO A 12 0.95 13.14 2.80
C PRO A 12 1.81 12.07 2.13
N PHE A 13 1.82 12.06 0.81
CA PHE A 13 2.78 11.28 0.02
C PHE A 13 4.17 11.92 0.15
N HIS A 14 5.20 11.11 0.41
CA HIS A 14 6.57 11.60 0.59
C HIS A 14 7.59 10.67 -0.06
N ARG A 15 8.88 11.02 0.05
CA ARG A 15 9.96 10.27 -0.59
C ARG A 15 10.06 8.80 -0.18
N GLY A 16 9.69 8.48 1.06
CA GLY A 16 9.64 7.10 1.51
C GLY A 16 8.62 6.28 0.73
N HIS A 17 7.49 6.87 0.41
CA HIS A 17 6.46 6.22 -0.40
C HIS A 17 6.91 6.05 -1.85
N GLU A 18 7.58 7.06 -2.41
CA GLU A 18 8.19 6.97 -3.74
C GLU A 18 9.22 5.86 -3.78
N TYR A 19 10.08 5.79 -2.78
CA TYR A 19 11.08 4.73 -2.65
C TYR A 19 10.43 3.35 -2.63
N GLN A 20 9.35 3.18 -1.88
CA GLN A 20 8.63 1.93 -1.80
C GLN A 20 8.12 1.48 -3.17
N ILE A 21 7.52 2.38 -3.92
CA ILE A 21 7.00 2.08 -5.26
C ILE A 21 8.15 1.69 -6.19
N GLN A 22 9.22 2.48 -6.19
CA GLN A 22 10.38 2.22 -7.03
C GLN A 22 11.08 0.91 -6.67
N TYR A 23 11.24 0.66 -5.37
CA TYR A 23 11.83 -0.58 -4.88
C TYR A 23 11.02 -1.80 -5.31
N THR A 24 9.71 -1.72 -5.18
CA THR A 24 8.80 -2.79 -5.57
C THR A 24 8.95 -3.13 -7.05
N LYS A 25 9.09 -2.13 -7.91
CA LYS A 25 9.28 -2.35 -9.34
C LYS A 25 10.69 -2.83 -9.69
N GLN A 26 11.71 -2.19 -9.13
CA GLN A 26 13.10 -2.41 -9.55
C GLN A 26 13.75 -3.60 -8.87
N LYS A 27 13.50 -3.77 -7.58
CA LYS A 27 14.16 -4.83 -6.78
C LYS A 27 13.30 -6.07 -6.62
N LEU A 28 12.02 -5.91 -6.38
CA LEU A 28 11.11 -7.04 -6.24
C LEU A 28 10.58 -7.54 -7.58
N GLY A 29 10.85 -6.83 -8.66
CA GLY A 29 10.52 -7.27 -10.00
C GLY A 29 9.05 -7.17 -10.36
N ALA A 30 8.28 -6.31 -9.70
CA ALA A 30 6.88 -6.11 -10.05
C ALA A 30 6.77 -5.36 -11.38
N ASP A 31 5.95 -5.90 -12.27
CA ASP A 31 5.67 -5.25 -13.55
C ASP A 31 4.67 -4.10 -13.37
N TYR A 32 3.72 -4.29 -12.46
CA TYR A 32 2.69 -3.30 -12.16
C TYR A 32 2.54 -3.12 -10.66
N VAL A 33 2.24 -1.88 -10.25
CA VAL A 33 1.95 -1.53 -8.86
C VAL A 33 0.55 -0.90 -8.79
N ILE A 34 -0.32 -1.52 -8.00
CA ILE A 34 -1.67 -1.04 -7.76
C ILE A 34 -1.74 -0.58 -6.30
N VAL A 35 -2.22 0.64 -6.09
CA VAL A 35 -2.33 1.22 -4.75
C VAL A 35 -3.80 1.29 -4.34
N ALA A 36 -4.11 0.72 -3.18
CA ALA A 36 -5.38 0.93 -2.50
C ALA A 36 -5.17 2.03 -1.47
N MET A 37 -5.76 3.19 -1.70
CA MET A 37 -5.46 4.41 -0.95
C MET A 37 -6.69 4.94 -0.24
N SER A 38 -6.49 5.51 0.96
CA SER A 38 -7.52 6.25 1.67
C SER A 38 -8.00 7.44 0.84
N GLY A 39 -9.30 7.73 0.89
CA GLY A 39 -9.89 8.89 0.24
C GLY A 39 -9.68 10.18 1.03
N ASP A 40 -10.74 10.95 1.20
CA ASP A 40 -10.66 12.26 1.87
C ASP A 40 -10.50 12.15 3.39
N TYR A 41 -10.82 11.00 3.98
CA TYR A 41 -10.68 10.74 5.40
C TYR A 41 -9.76 9.54 5.62
N VAL A 42 -8.91 9.67 6.63
CA VAL A 42 -7.93 8.65 6.99
C VAL A 42 -8.30 7.99 8.32
N GLN A 43 -7.44 7.14 8.86
CA GLN A 43 -7.71 6.43 10.11
C GLN A 43 -8.14 7.38 11.22
N ARG A 44 -9.06 6.91 12.07
CA ARG A 44 -9.67 7.67 13.16
C ARG A 44 -10.59 8.81 12.68
N GLY A 45 -10.95 8.84 11.40
CA GLY A 45 -11.87 9.84 10.87
C GLY A 45 -11.27 11.22 10.64
N THR A 46 -9.95 11.35 10.70
CA THR A 46 -9.26 12.61 10.45
C THR A 46 -9.29 12.95 8.97
N PRO A 47 -9.58 14.22 8.59
CA PRO A 47 -9.44 14.63 7.20
C PRO A 47 -8.00 14.51 6.73
N ALA A 48 -7.81 14.11 5.48
CA ALA A 48 -6.48 14.04 4.88
C ALA A 48 -5.91 15.44 4.68
N LEU A 49 -4.58 15.57 4.78
CA LEU A 49 -3.89 16.86 4.63
C LEU A 49 -3.99 17.41 3.20
N LEU A 50 -3.99 16.53 2.21
CA LEU A 50 -4.11 16.89 0.80
C LEU A 50 -5.30 16.14 0.20
N SER A 51 -5.84 16.67 -0.90
CA SER A 51 -6.94 16.00 -1.60
C SER A 51 -6.51 14.61 -2.08
N LYS A 52 -7.48 13.70 -2.18
CA LYS A 52 -7.22 12.36 -2.70
C LYS A 52 -6.69 12.41 -4.13
N HIS A 53 -7.15 13.35 -4.94
CA HIS A 53 -6.69 13.50 -6.31
C HIS A 53 -5.22 13.90 -6.39
N ALA A 54 -4.78 14.83 -5.54
CA ALA A 54 -3.39 15.25 -5.48
C ALA A 54 -2.49 14.11 -5.03
N ARG A 55 -2.91 13.35 -4.00
CA ARG A 55 -2.12 12.22 -3.49
C ARG A 55 -2.03 11.08 -4.50
N ALA A 56 -3.14 10.79 -5.17
CA ALA A 56 -3.16 9.78 -6.23
C ALA A 56 -2.25 10.17 -7.39
N GLU A 57 -2.28 11.43 -7.81
CA GLU A 57 -1.41 11.94 -8.87
C GLU A 57 0.07 11.79 -8.50
N MET A 58 0.43 12.11 -7.26
CA MET A 58 1.82 11.94 -6.79
C MET A 58 2.26 10.49 -6.88
N ALA A 59 1.42 9.55 -6.45
CA ALA A 59 1.73 8.13 -6.53
C ALA A 59 1.89 7.68 -7.98
N LEU A 60 1.01 8.11 -8.87
CA LEU A 60 1.07 7.75 -10.29
C LEU A 60 2.34 8.30 -10.95
N ARG A 61 2.72 9.53 -10.63
CA ARG A 61 3.96 10.14 -11.16
C ARG A 61 5.21 9.44 -10.65
N CYS A 62 5.12 8.81 -9.49
CA CYS A 62 6.25 8.09 -8.90
C CYS A 62 6.31 6.61 -9.28
N GLY A 63 5.43 6.16 -10.15
CA GLY A 63 5.51 4.83 -10.73
C GLY A 63 4.34 3.90 -10.45
N ALA A 64 3.36 4.29 -9.67
CA ALA A 64 2.14 3.50 -9.50
C ALA A 64 1.38 3.46 -10.83
N ASP A 65 0.82 2.32 -11.16
CA ASP A 65 0.09 2.12 -12.43
C ASP A 65 -1.41 2.36 -12.26
N LEU A 66 -1.94 2.12 -11.07
CA LEU A 66 -3.34 2.31 -10.76
C LEU A 66 -3.47 2.67 -9.28
N VAL A 67 -4.30 3.66 -8.99
CA VAL A 67 -4.64 4.04 -7.62
C VAL A 67 -6.15 3.91 -7.45
N LEU A 68 -6.58 3.12 -6.47
CA LEU A 68 -7.98 2.89 -6.14
C LEU A 68 -8.30 3.52 -4.79
N GLU A 69 -9.45 4.17 -4.71
CA GLU A 69 -9.94 4.70 -3.44
C GLU A 69 -10.62 3.61 -2.62
N MET A 70 -10.27 3.51 -1.35
CA MET A 70 -10.94 2.60 -0.43
C MET A 70 -12.20 3.26 0.14
N PRO A 71 -13.24 2.46 0.46
CA PRO A 71 -14.46 2.99 1.07
C PRO A 71 -14.14 3.73 2.39
N VAL A 72 -14.86 4.82 2.63
CA VAL A 72 -14.66 5.64 3.83
C VAL A 72 -14.86 4.85 5.12
N SER A 73 -15.78 3.90 5.12
CA SER A 73 -16.02 3.03 6.28
C SER A 73 -14.79 2.20 6.67
N VAL A 74 -13.99 1.84 5.70
CA VAL A 74 -12.74 1.10 5.90
C VAL A 74 -11.62 2.05 6.32
N CYS A 75 -11.51 3.20 5.65
CA CYS A 75 -10.45 4.17 5.89
C CYS A 75 -10.47 4.75 7.29
N THR A 76 -11.64 4.95 7.85
CA THR A 76 -11.82 5.57 9.19
C THR A 76 -11.82 4.56 10.33
N ALA A 77 -11.71 3.28 10.02
CA ALA A 77 -11.71 2.21 10.99
C ALA A 77 -10.32 2.03 11.66
N SER A 78 -10.18 0.95 12.44
CA SER A 78 -8.89 0.60 13.04
C SER A 78 -7.83 0.26 11.98
N ALA A 79 -6.56 0.27 12.38
CA ALA A 79 -5.47 -0.13 11.49
C ALA A 79 -5.66 -1.54 10.94
N GLU A 80 -6.18 -2.43 11.77
CA GLU A 80 -6.45 -3.82 11.36
C GLU A 80 -7.58 -3.90 10.33
N ALA A 81 -8.69 -3.20 10.58
CA ALA A 81 -9.81 -3.15 9.64
C ALA A 81 -9.40 -2.47 8.33
N PHE A 82 -8.58 -1.44 8.41
CA PHE A 82 -8.01 -0.77 7.25
C PHE A 82 -7.20 -1.73 6.38
N ALA A 83 -6.32 -2.51 7.01
CA ALA A 83 -5.53 -3.50 6.31
C ALA A 83 -6.41 -4.57 5.65
N MET A 84 -7.37 -5.10 6.39
CA MET A 84 -8.28 -6.14 5.87
C MET A 84 -9.12 -5.64 4.71
N GLY A 85 -9.61 -4.39 4.79
CA GLY A 85 -10.38 -3.78 3.71
C GLY A 85 -9.54 -3.58 2.46
N GLY A 86 -8.31 -3.11 2.62
CA GLY A 86 -7.38 -2.95 1.51
C GLY A 86 -7.04 -4.29 0.86
N ILE A 87 -6.81 -5.30 1.68
CA ILE A 87 -6.58 -6.68 1.23
C ILE A 87 -7.75 -7.17 0.38
N SER A 88 -8.97 -7.02 0.90
CA SER A 88 -10.17 -7.48 0.21
C SER A 88 -10.36 -6.77 -1.14
N LEU A 89 -10.07 -5.47 -1.19
CA LEU A 89 -10.16 -4.70 -2.43
C LEU A 89 -9.17 -5.21 -3.47
N LEU A 90 -7.92 -5.40 -3.08
CA LEU A 90 -6.87 -5.88 -3.98
C LEU A 90 -7.12 -7.31 -4.44
N ASP A 91 -7.55 -8.17 -3.52
CA ASP A 91 -7.89 -9.55 -3.85
C ASP A 91 -9.07 -9.62 -4.81
N GLY A 92 -10.05 -8.74 -4.63
CA GLY A 92 -11.21 -8.67 -5.51
C GLY A 92 -10.90 -8.32 -6.96
N LEU A 93 -9.76 -7.68 -7.21
CA LEU A 93 -9.31 -7.39 -8.58
C LEU A 93 -8.85 -8.65 -9.33
N GLY A 94 -8.40 -9.67 -8.61
CA GLY A 94 -7.97 -10.93 -9.19
C GLY A 94 -6.65 -10.90 -9.96
N VAL A 95 -5.92 -9.78 -9.91
CA VAL A 95 -4.67 -9.59 -10.67
C VAL A 95 -3.47 -9.30 -9.79
N VAL A 96 -3.67 -9.12 -8.49
CA VAL A 96 -2.60 -8.79 -7.55
C VAL A 96 -1.97 -10.07 -7.01
N ASP A 97 -0.67 -10.23 -7.22
CA ASP A 97 0.10 -11.37 -6.74
C ASP A 97 0.54 -11.19 -5.29
N ARG A 98 0.86 -9.96 -4.91
CA ARG A 98 1.31 -9.62 -3.55
C ARG A 98 0.81 -8.25 -3.14
N ALA A 99 0.49 -8.10 -1.88
CA ALA A 99 0.10 -6.81 -1.32
C ALA A 99 0.86 -6.52 -0.03
N CYS A 100 1.27 -5.27 0.14
CA CYS A 100 1.98 -4.80 1.31
C CYS A 100 1.27 -3.61 1.92
N LYS A 101 1.29 -3.52 3.24
CA LYS A 101 0.72 -2.38 3.95
C LYS A 101 1.79 -1.32 4.23
N GLU A 102 1.49 -0.08 3.90
CA GLU A 102 2.41 1.05 4.06
C GLU A 102 2.93 1.21 5.49
N GLU A 103 2.07 1.07 6.49
CA GLU A 103 2.45 1.33 7.88
C GLU A 103 3.59 0.44 8.37
N ILE A 104 3.76 -0.72 7.79
CA ILE A 104 4.84 -1.63 8.13
C ILE A 104 6.18 -1.01 7.77
N TYR A 105 6.22 -0.28 6.68
CA TYR A 105 7.44 0.39 6.21
C TYR A 105 7.91 1.50 7.14
N ARG A 106 7.00 2.12 7.88
CA ARG A 106 7.37 3.16 8.84
C ARG A 106 8.00 2.59 10.10
N THR A 107 7.68 1.35 10.42
CA THR A 107 8.07 0.72 11.67
C THR A 107 9.36 -0.07 11.54
N TYR A 108 9.66 -0.58 10.37
CA TYR A 108 10.77 -1.50 10.14
C TYR A 108 11.75 -0.96 9.10
N ASP A 109 12.98 -1.48 9.16
CA ASP A 109 14.01 -1.08 8.22
C ASP A 109 13.73 -1.63 6.80
N PRO A 110 14.41 -1.09 5.77
CA PRO A 110 14.18 -1.51 4.39
C PRO A 110 14.40 -3.00 4.15
N VAL A 111 15.34 -3.62 4.84
CA VAL A 111 15.65 -5.04 4.66
C VAL A 111 14.50 -5.91 5.17
N PHE A 112 13.97 -5.56 6.33
CA PHE A 112 12.81 -6.24 6.88
C PHE A 112 11.59 -6.08 5.98
N THR A 113 11.36 -4.87 5.51
CA THR A 113 10.27 -4.53 4.63
C THR A 113 10.34 -5.32 3.33
N ASP A 114 11.53 -5.45 2.77
CA ASP A 114 11.77 -6.22 1.56
C ASP A 114 11.32 -7.68 1.73
N ARG A 115 11.70 -8.30 2.83
CA ARG A 115 11.30 -9.69 3.12
C ARG A 115 9.79 -9.83 3.26
N MET A 116 9.14 -8.87 3.89
CA MET A 116 7.69 -8.88 4.04
C MET A 116 6.98 -8.77 2.70
N CYS A 117 7.52 -7.96 1.81
CA CYS A 117 6.95 -7.76 0.49
C CYS A 117 7.22 -8.91 -0.48
N ASP A 118 8.30 -9.66 -0.29
CA ASP A 118 8.59 -10.82 -1.14
C ASP A 118 7.91 -12.10 -0.66
N GLY A 119 7.21 -12.03 0.48
CA GLY A 119 6.48 -13.16 1.04
C GLY A 119 7.34 -14.16 1.78
N SER A 120 8.59 -13.82 2.10
CA SER A 120 9.43 -14.69 2.91
C SER A 120 9.05 -14.55 4.38
N SER A 121 8.50 -15.59 4.95
CA SER A 121 8.02 -15.60 6.34
C SER A 121 9.08 -16.00 7.36
N GLU A 122 10.35 -15.95 7.02
CA GLU A 122 11.43 -16.39 7.87
C GLU A 122 11.65 -15.54 9.13
N THR A 123 10.97 -14.40 9.20
CA THR A 123 11.14 -13.45 10.30
C THR A 123 10.27 -13.73 11.52
N GLY A 124 9.34 -14.67 11.44
CA GLY A 124 8.43 -14.97 12.54
C GLY A 124 7.32 -13.93 12.78
N TYR A 125 7.24 -12.91 11.94
CA TYR A 125 6.14 -11.94 11.98
C TYR A 125 4.98 -12.42 11.13
N PRO A 126 3.74 -12.04 11.50
CA PRO A 126 2.60 -12.37 10.64
C PRO A 126 2.83 -11.74 9.27
N ASP A 127 2.61 -12.52 8.25
CA ASP A 127 2.83 -12.08 6.88
C ASP A 127 1.84 -10.97 6.52
N PRO A 128 2.30 -9.74 6.29
CA PRO A 128 1.42 -8.64 5.88
C PRO A 128 1.18 -8.64 4.38
N VAL A 129 1.75 -9.61 3.68
CA VAL A 129 1.63 -9.75 2.24
C VAL A 129 0.46 -10.65 1.94
N ILE A 130 -0.39 -10.23 1.01
CA ILE A 130 -1.45 -11.07 0.49
C ILE A 130 -0.92 -11.74 -0.77
N THR A 131 -1.03 -13.00 -0.76
CA THR A 131 -0.76 -13.80 -1.95
C THR A 131 -2.03 -14.12 -2.68
#